data_ea3c4a46be86f49446212167963b184b
#
_entry.id   ea3c4a46be86f49446212167963b184b
#
_cell.length_a   1.000
_cell.length_b   1.000
_cell.length_c   1.000
_cell.angle_alpha   90.00
_cell.angle_beta   90.00
_cell.angle_gamma   90.00
#
_symmetry.space_group_name_H-M   'P 1'
#
loop_
_entity.id
_entity.type
_entity.pdbx_description
1 polymer ?
#
loop_
_entity_poly.entity_id
_entity_poly.type
_entity_poly.pdbx_seq_one_letter_code
_entity_poly.pdbx_strand_id
1 'polypeptide(L)'
;MRLLMTKKNDAATNMAIDEAIFSSQKSDSRPTLRFYDWSSTAFSFGYFQRIFEEINPSECDDLGIDLVRRITGGGTVIHGWDVTFSAIFPKTELDVGLPSGISAGYQVISDSITRGLREIGIEVNQYGQSLDSSLPNICITNPAKYDVMINGSKIAGIAQRRNSVGLLFQAYVALDIPSHDILAMISKKHDCEQVVQMKATSINQHQSRRFLRTEIEETIQRGFEKILGLGLAEDKLVSKEMGMAEQLFKTKYSTESWNFRR
;
A
#
# COMPACT_ATOMS: atom_id res chain seq x y z
N MET A 1 -8.08 10.16 -15.23
CA MET A 1 -7.90 9.00 -14.36
C MET A 1 -9.15 8.82 -13.50
N ARG A 2 -9.61 7.58 -13.22
CA ARG A 2 -10.73 7.31 -12.30
C ARG A 2 -10.26 7.50 -10.85
N LEU A 3 -11.06 8.16 -10.01
CA LEU A 3 -10.85 8.26 -8.58
C LEU A 3 -11.93 7.45 -7.85
N LEU A 4 -11.52 6.45 -7.09
CA LEU A 4 -12.41 5.62 -6.29
C LEU A 4 -12.16 5.82 -4.80
N MET A 5 -13.17 6.27 -4.05
CA MET A 5 -13.15 6.40 -2.59
C MET A 5 -14.01 5.26 -2.00
N THR A 6 -13.42 4.10 -1.74
CA THR A 6 -14.19 2.89 -1.38
C THR A 6 -14.39 2.71 0.13
N LYS A 7 -14.01 3.70 0.94
CA LYS A 7 -14.22 3.75 2.39
C LYS A 7 -13.58 2.55 3.14
N LYS A 8 -14.13 2.24 4.33
CA LYS A 8 -13.67 1.12 5.18
C LYS A 8 -14.22 -0.21 4.70
N ASN A 9 -13.34 -1.20 4.58
CA ASN A 9 -13.68 -2.61 4.34
C ASN A 9 -12.75 -3.50 5.17
N ASP A 10 -13.11 -4.77 5.35
CA ASP A 10 -12.19 -5.79 5.87
C ASP A 10 -11.01 -6.02 4.91
N ALA A 11 -9.98 -6.67 5.41
CA ALA A 11 -8.74 -6.87 4.66
C ALA A 11 -8.94 -7.73 3.39
N ALA A 12 -9.75 -8.77 3.46
CA ALA A 12 -10.05 -9.65 2.34
C ALA A 12 -10.80 -8.92 1.22
N THR A 13 -11.80 -8.11 1.59
CA THR A 13 -12.57 -7.28 0.66
C THR A 13 -11.69 -6.24 -0.03
N ASN A 14 -10.81 -5.56 0.71
CA ASN A 14 -9.90 -4.57 0.11
C ASN A 14 -8.98 -5.19 -0.95
N MET A 15 -8.40 -6.34 -0.68
CA MET A 15 -7.55 -7.05 -1.63
C MET A 15 -8.34 -7.62 -2.82
N ALA A 16 -9.56 -8.09 -2.58
CA ALA A 16 -10.45 -8.57 -3.64
C ALA A 16 -10.82 -7.46 -4.63
N ILE A 17 -11.13 -6.26 -4.14
CA ILE A 17 -11.44 -5.10 -4.98
C ILE A 17 -10.22 -4.69 -5.82
N ASP A 18 -9.03 -4.60 -5.22
CA ASP A 18 -7.82 -4.25 -5.96
C ASP A 18 -7.54 -5.23 -7.09
N GLU A 19 -7.62 -6.53 -6.82
CA GLU A 19 -7.42 -7.55 -7.86
C GLU A 19 -8.54 -7.55 -8.91
N ALA A 20 -9.78 -7.29 -8.52
CA ALA A 20 -10.90 -7.20 -9.45
C ALA A 20 -10.72 -6.06 -10.45
N ILE A 21 -10.37 -4.86 -9.98
CA ILE A 21 -10.07 -3.71 -10.84
C ILE A 21 -8.88 -4.05 -11.75
N PHE A 22 -7.80 -4.59 -11.19
CA PHE A 22 -6.60 -4.94 -11.94
C PHE A 22 -6.86 -5.98 -13.03
N SER A 23 -7.58 -7.06 -12.70
CA SER A 23 -7.88 -8.14 -13.63
C SER A 23 -8.94 -7.77 -14.68
N SER A 24 -9.71 -6.71 -14.43
CA SER A 24 -10.71 -6.18 -15.37
C SER A 24 -10.13 -5.23 -16.41
N GLN A 25 -8.85 -4.87 -16.30
CA GLN A 25 -8.21 -3.92 -17.22
C GLN A 25 -8.22 -4.43 -18.66
N LYS A 26 -8.46 -3.48 -19.58
CA LYS A 26 -8.31 -3.64 -21.02
C LYS A 26 -7.42 -2.52 -21.54
N SER A 27 -6.96 -2.60 -22.79
CA SER A 27 -6.11 -1.57 -23.39
C SER A 27 -6.73 -0.18 -23.45
N ASP A 28 -8.06 -0.09 -23.50
CA ASP A 28 -8.86 1.15 -23.49
C ASP A 28 -9.34 1.60 -22.12
N SER A 29 -9.00 0.86 -21.06
CA SER A 29 -9.39 1.21 -19.69
C SER A 29 -8.71 2.50 -19.24
N ARG A 30 -9.43 3.32 -18.47
CA ARG A 30 -8.81 4.48 -17.81
C ARG A 30 -8.01 4.04 -16.58
N PRO A 31 -6.82 4.60 -16.33
CA PRO A 31 -6.10 4.38 -15.08
C PRO A 31 -6.99 4.69 -13.88
N THR A 32 -6.80 3.96 -12.78
CA THR A 32 -7.58 4.09 -11.55
C THR A 32 -6.68 4.40 -10.38
N LEU A 33 -7.02 5.42 -9.59
CA LEU A 33 -6.50 5.69 -8.26
C LEU A 33 -7.61 5.37 -7.26
N ARG A 34 -7.37 4.43 -6.34
CA ARG A 34 -8.34 4.01 -5.35
C ARG A 34 -7.80 4.25 -3.96
N PHE A 35 -8.50 5.05 -3.14
CA PHE A 35 -8.27 5.15 -1.70
C PHE A 35 -9.23 4.27 -0.93
N TYR A 36 -8.73 3.63 0.11
CA TYR A 36 -9.51 2.77 1.00
C TYR A 36 -8.94 2.75 2.41
N ASP A 37 -9.77 2.33 3.34
CA ASP A 37 -9.43 2.23 4.75
C ASP A 37 -9.76 0.82 5.26
N TRP A 38 -9.36 0.51 6.48
CA TRP A 38 -9.46 -0.79 7.10
C TRP A 38 -10.50 -0.75 8.22
N SER A 39 -11.42 -1.71 8.26
CA SER A 39 -12.46 -1.79 9.29
C SER A 39 -11.91 -2.19 10.66
N SER A 40 -10.81 -2.93 10.66
CA SER A 40 -10.03 -3.37 11.82
C SER A 40 -8.55 -3.15 11.56
N THR A 41 -7.72 -3.27 12.58
CA THR A 41 -6.26 -3.41 12.39
C THR A 41 -6.01 -4.61 11.47
N ALA A 42 -5.12 -4.45 10.49
CA ALA A 42 -4.81 -5.52 9.57
C ALA A 42 -3.30 -5.63 9.30
N PHE A 43 -2.82 -6.87 9.09
CA PHE A 43 -1.51 -7.13 8.55
C PHE A 43 -1.64 -7.68 7.14
N SER A 44 -1.03 -7.00 6.17
CA SER A 44 -0.98 -7.48 4.80
C SER A 44 0.41 -7.99 4.45
N PHE A 45 0.48 -9.21 3.92
CA PHE A 45 1.72 -9.90 3.56
C PHE A 45 1.95 -9.85 2.05
N GLY A 46 3.20 -9.68 1.68
CA GLY A 46 3.61 -9.80 0.28
C GLY A 46 3.41 -11.23 -0.25
N TYR A 47 3.24 -11.32 -1.57
CA TYR A 47 2.95 -12.57 -2.28
C TYR A 47 3.90 -13.72 -1.92
N PHE A 48 5.18 -13.44 -1.66
CA PHE A 48 6.23 -14.43 -1.43
C PHE A 48 6.54 -14.71 0.04
N GLN A 49 5.98 -13.94 0.99
CA GLN A 49 6.24 -14.10 2.42
C GLN A 49 5.62 -15.38 2.97
N ARG A 50 6.28 -15.95 3.98
CA ARG A 50 5.81 -17.07 4.79
C ARG A 50 5.23 -16.54 6.09
N ILE A 51 3.89 -16.50 6.20
CA ILE A 51 3.18 -15.82 7.30
C ILE A 51 3.67 -16.33 8.66
N PHE A 52 3.83 -17.64 8.84
CA PHE A 52 4.27 -18.23 10.11
C PHE A 52 5.71 -17.88 10.50
N GLU A 53 6.53 -17.39 9.56
CA GLU A 53 7.85 -16.84 9.85
C GLU A 53 7.78 -15.35 10.23
N GLU A 54 6.73 -14.66 9.85
CA GLU A 54 6.55 -13.22 10.07
C GLU A 54 5.85 -12.91 11.39
N ILE A 55 4.81 -13.67 11.74
CA ILE A 55 3.96 -13.47 12.92
C ILE A 55 3.45 -14.79 13.49
N ASN A 56 2.79 -14.69 14.65
CA ASN A 56 1.94 -15.75 15.19
C ASN A 56 0.46 -15.48 14.87
N PRO A 57 -0.17 -16.22 13.93
CA PRO A 57 -1.56 -15.94 13.52
C PRO A 57 -2.59 -16.08 14.64
N SER A 58 -2.37 -16.98 15.62
CA SER A 58 -3.31 -17.15 16.74
C SER A 58 -3.35 -15.92 17.65
N GLU A 59 -2.20 -15.27 17.91
CA GLU A 59 -2.17 -14.01 18.66
C GLU A 59 -2.90 -12.87 17.91
N CYS A 60 -2.85 -12.89 16.57
CA CYS A 60 -3.58 -11.91 15.76
C CYS A 60 -5.09 -12.11 15.85
N ASP A 61 -5.56 -13.37 15.81
CA ASP A 61 -6.97 -13.72 15.93
C ASP A 61 -7.53 -13.31 17.29
N ASP A 62 -6.82 -13.61 18.38
CA ASP A 62 -7.18 -13.21 19.74
C ASP A 62 -7.36 -11.68 19.91
N LEU A 63 -6.66 -10.88 19.11
CA LEU A 63 -6.71 -9.42 19.11
C LEU A 63 -7.61 -8.83 18.02
N GLY A 64 -8.29 -9.67 17.24
CA GLY A 64 -9.16 -9.24 16.14
C GLY A 64 -8.41 -8.52 15.02
N ILE A 65 -7.17 -8.95 14.74
CA ILE A 65 -6.34 -8.39 13.67
C ILE A 65 -6.54 -9.20 12.39
N ASP A 66 -6.98 -8.56 11.34
CA ASP A 66 -7.14 -9.19 10.03
C ASP A 66 -5.79 -9.56 9.39
N LEU A 67 -5.70 -10.77 8.85
CA LEU A 67 -4.53 -11.25 8.11
C LEU A 67 -4.88 -11.45 6.64
N VAL A 68 -4.12 -10.82 5.74
CA VAL A 68 -4.38 -10.98 4.30
C VAL A 68 -3.08 -11.03 3.49
N ARG A 69 -3.03 -11.90 2.49
CA ARG A 69 -1.96 -11.96 1.51
C ARG A 69 -2.30 -11.14 0.27
N ARG A 70 -1.44 -10.17 -0.07
CA ARG A 70 -1.54 -9.38 -1.30
C ARG A 70 -1.05 -10.18 -2.52
N ILE A 71 -1.51 -9.80 -3.72
CA ILE A 71 -0.91 -10.30 -4.98
C ILE A 71 0.37 -9.57 -5.37
N THR A 72 0.67 -8.43 -4.76
CA THR A 72 1.93 -7.69 -4.90
C THR A 72 3.00 -8.31 -3.99
N GLY A 73 4.27 -8.02 -4.27
CA GLY A 73 5.39 -8.41 -3.42
C GLY A 73 5.56 -7.51 -2.19
N GLY A 74 6.77 -7.49 -1.67
CA GLY A 74 7.17 -6.66 -0.52
C GLY A 74 7.02 -7.36 0.83
N GLY A 75 7.41 -6.66 1.90
CA GLY A 75 7.34 -7.10 3.28
C GLY A 75 5.97 -6.89 3.92
N THR A 76 5.84 -7.29 5.18
CA THR A 76 4.63 -7.12 5.99
C THR A 76 4.34 -5.63 6.21
N VAL A 77 3.08 -5.23 6.03
CA VAL A 77 2.59 -3.88 6.32
C VAL A 77 1.53 -3.94 7.39
N ILE A 78 1.62 -3.02 8.35
CA ILE A 78 0.63 -2.81 9.42
C ILE A 78 -0.33 -1.72 8.96
N HIS A 79 -1.63 -1.98 9.04
CA HIS A 79 -2.69 -1.06 8.63
C HIS A 79 -3.60 -0.67 9.79
N GLY A 80 -4.23 0.50 9.65
CA GLY A 80 -5.11 1.13 10.64
C GLY A 80 -4.61 2.52 11.09
N TRP A 81 -3.33 2.83 10.82
CA TRP A 81 -2.67 4.10 11.13
C TRP A 81 -2.12 4.80 9.87
N ASP A 82 -2.46 4.29 8.73
CA ASP A 82 -1.93 4.70 7.43
C ASP A 82 -3.03 5.21 6.49
N VAL A 83 -2.64 5.97 5.50
CA VAL A 83 -3.42 6.24 4.30
C VAL A 83 -3.04 5.18 3.28
N THR A 84 -3.97 4.29 2.94
CA THR A 84 -3.75 3.23 1.97
C THR A 84 -4.41 3.58 0.64
N PHE A 85 -3.69 3.31 -0.46
CA PHE A 85 -4.24 3.46 -1.80
C PHE A 85 -3.65 2.46 -2.78
N SER A 86 -4.37 2.24 -3.89
CA SER A 86 -3.86 1.52 -5.05
C SER A 86 -3.93 2.38 -6.30
N ALA A 87 -2.92 2.27 -7.17
CA ALA A 87 -2.89 2.88 -8.48
C ALA A 87 -2.79 1.77 -9.54
N ILE A 88 -3.75 1.75 -10.46
CA ILE A 88 -3.92 0.67 -11.42
C ILE A 88 -3.90 1.24 -12.83
N PHE A 89 -3.01 0.74 -13.66
CA PHE A 89 -2.80 1.21 -15.02
C PHE A 89 -3.02 0.06 -16.00
N PRO A 90 -3.81 0.24 -17.05
CA PRO A 90 -3.93 -0.74 -18.12
C PRO A 90 -2.60 -0.88 -18.87
N LYS A 91 -2.39 -2.04 -19.47
CA LYS A 91 -1.33 -2.19 -20.47
C LYS A 91 -1.82 -1.58 -21.77
N THR A 92 -1.37 -0.39 -22.08
CA THR A 92 -1.64 0.28 -23.34
C THR A 92 -0.38 0.34 -24.20
N GLU A 93 -0.54 0.44 -25.50
CA GLU A 93 0.55 0.81 -26.42
C GLU A 93 0.86 2.31 -26.35
N LEU A 94 -0.06 3.09 -25.77
CA LEU A 94 0.09 4.51 -25.53
C LEU A 94 0.68 4.72 -24.14
N ASP A 95 1.80 5.39 -24.05
CA ASP A 95 2.41 5.83 -22.79
C ASP A 95 1.44 6.78 -22.06
N VAL A 96 0.60 6.24 -21.19
CA VAL A 96 -0.23 7.03 -20.27
C VAL A 96 0.61 7.58 -19.10
N GLY A 97 1.73 8.23 -19.41
CA GLY A 97 2.59 8.88 -18.42
C GLY A 97 3.41 7.92 -17.54
N LEU A 98 3.33 6.59 -17.77
CA LEU A 98 4.20 5.61 -17.10
C LEU A 98 5.34 5.23 -18.03
N PRO A 99 6.59 5.59 -17.70
CA PRO A 99 7.76 5.17 -18.46
C PRO A 99 7.87 3.64 -18.49
N SER A 100 8.42 3.10 -19.57
CA SER A 100 8.67 1.66 -19.70
C SER A 100 9.68 1.18 -18.64
N GLY A 101 9.36 0.08 -17.94
CA GLY A 101 10.24 -0.54 -16.95
C GLY A 101 9.65 -0.61 -15.53
N ILE A 102 10.20 -1.53 -14.72
CA ILE A 102 9.74 -1.75 -13.33
C ILE A 102 10.05 -0.54 -12.47
N SER A 103 11.30 -0.06 -12.52
CA SER A 103 11.78 1.06 -11.70
C SER A 103 11.06 2.37 -12.01
N ALA A 104 10.71 2.59 -13.28
CA ALA A 104 10.05 3.81 -13.71
C ALA A 104 8.62 3.94 -13.15
N GLY A 105 7.89 2.83 -13.04
CA GLY A 105 6.58 2.83 -12.38
C GLY A 105 6.66 3.18 -10.89
N TYR A 106 7.62 2.60 -10.17
CA TYR A 106 7.87 2.98 -8.76
C TYR A 106 8.20 4.45 -8.61
N GLN A 107 9.02 5.00 -9.51
CA GLN A 107 9.42 6.41 -9.51
C GLN A 107 8.18 7.33 -9.62
N VAL A 108 7.29 7.06 -10.56
CA VAL A 108 6.05 7.86 -10.75
C VAL A 108 5.18 7.87 -9.50
N ILE A 109 4.98 6.73 -8.85
CA ILE A 109 4.17 6.66 -7.62
C ILE A 109 4.88 7.41 -6.48
N SER A 110 6.18 7.21 -6.31
CA SER A 110 6.99 7.91 -5.31
C SER A 110 7.02 9.43 -5.54
N ASP A 111 7.18 9.87 -6.79
CA ASP A 111 7.14 11.29 -7.16
C ASP A 111 5.77 11.91 -6.85
N SER A 112 4.68 11.18 -7.12
CA SER A 112 3.32 11.64 -6.82
C SER A 112 3.12 11.85 -5.32
N ILE A 113 3.54 10.88 -4.49
CA ILE A 113 3.48 11.02 -3.02
C ILE A 113 4.34 12.19 -2.55
N THR A 114 5.60 12.21 -2.98
CA THR A 114 6.58 13.25 -2.58
C THR A 114 6.10 14.64 -3.00
N ARG A 115 5.61 14.79 -4.22
CA ARG A 115 5.10 16.06 -4.73
C ARG A 115 3.93 16.57 -3.91
N GLY A 116 2.96 15.70 -3.65
CA GLY A 116 1.80 16.07 -2.84
C GLY A 116 2.19 16.51 -1.44
N LEU A 117 2.97 15.69 -0.71
CA LEU A 117 3.36 16.00 0.66
C LEU A 117 4.16 17.31 0.79
N ARG A 118 5.06 17.59 -0.15
CA ARG A 118 5.82 18.85 -0.17
C ARG A 118 4.94 20.08 -0.38
N GLU A 119 3.82 19.96 -1.10
CA GLU A 119 2.89 21.09 -1.31
C GLU A 119 2.18 21.56 -0.05
N ILE A 120 2.07 20.69 0.94
CA ILE A 120 1.50 21.03 2.25
C ILE A 120 2.58 21.25 3.31
N GLY A 121 3.84 21.42 2.89
CA GLY A 121 4.97 21.77 3.78
C GLY A 121 5.59 20.58 4.51
N ILE A 122 5.30 19.33 4.09
CA ILE A 122 5.95 18.15 4.67
C ILE A 122 7.21 17.84 3.88
N GLU A 123 8.38 18.07 4.51
CA GLU A 123 9.68 17.83 3.89
C GLU A 123 9.97 16.32 3.85
N VAL A 124 9.95 15.76 2.65
CA VAL A 124 10.21 14.35 2.39
C VAL A 124 11.20 14.16 1.25
N ASN A 125 11.88 13.03 1.24
CA ASN A 125 12.78 12.61 0.16
C ASN A 125 12.53 11.15 -0.21
N GLN A 126 13.13 10.71 -1.31
CA GLN A 126 13.06 9.32 -1.75
C GLN A 126 14.31 8.56 -1.32
N TYR A 127 14.14 7.31 -0.94
CA TYR A 127 15.26 6.45 -0.63
C TYR A 127 15.96 6.00 -1.91
N GLY A 128 17.26 6.29 -1.99
CA GLY A 128 18.05 6.08 -3.21
C GLY A 128 18.78 4.73 -3.28
N GLN A 129 18.79 3.94 -2.20
CA GLN A 129 19.57 2.70 -2.10
C GLN A 129 18.69 1.45 -2.27
N SER A 130 19.34 0.30 -2.48
CA SER A 130 18.67 -1.00 -2.47
C SER A 130 18.37 -1.45 -1.03
N LEU A 131 17.46 -2.45 -0.89
CA LEU A 131 17.16 -3.12 0.37
C LEU A 131 18.45 -3.59 1.07
N ASP A 132 18.53 -3.38 2.37
CA ASP A 132 19.55 -3.97 3.22
C ASP A 132 19.15 -5.41 3.58
N SER A 133 19.87 -6.40 3.03
CA SER A 133 19.58 -7.81 3.25
C SER A 133 19.89 -8.28 4.68
N SER A 134 20.57 -7.48 5.50
CA SER A 134 20.84 -7.77 6.91
C SER A 134 19.67 -7.44 7.84
N LEU A 135 18.68 -6.68 7.35
CA LEU A 135 17.50 -6.29 8.13
C LEU A 135 16.31 -7.20 7.81
N PRO A 136 15.41 -7.46 8.80
CA PRO A 136 14.16 -8.16 8.56
C PRO A 136 13.33 -7.51 7.46
N ASN A 137 12.64 -8.31 6.65
CA ASN A 137 11.80 -7.82 5.56
C ASN A 137 10.44 -7.32 6.07
N ILE A 138 10.50 -6.46 7.08
CA ILE A 138 9.36 -5.71 7.61
C ILE A 138 9.34 -4.36 6.91
N CYS A 139 8.20 -3.96 6.37
CA CYS A 139 8.11 -2.77 5.52
C CYS A 139 8.52 -1.47 6.23
N ILE A 140 8.33 -1.40 7.56
CA ILE A 140 8.69 -0.24 8.39
C ILE A 140 10.21 -0.10 8.54
N THR A 141 10.96 -1.21 8.65
CA THR A 141 12.38 -1.18 9.05
C THR A 141 13.36 -1.23 7.89
N ASN A 142 12.94 -1.74 6.74
CA ASN A 142 13.82 -1.97 5.60
C ASN A 142 13.32 -1.21 4.36
N PRO A 143 13.81 0.04 4.15
CA PRO A 143 13.39 0.83 3.02
C PRO A 143 13.93 0.25 1.70
N ALA A 144 13.06 0.21 0.70
CA ALA A 144 13.39 -0.12 -0.68
C ALA A 144 13.63 1.14 -1.51
N LYS A 145 14.34 1.01 -2.60
CA LYS A 145 14.53 2.12 -3.57
C LYS A 145 13.16 2.69 -3.95
N TYR A 146 13.05 4.01 -3.95
CA TYR A 146 11.84 4.81 -4.17
C TYR A 146 10.84 4.88 -3.00
N ASP A 147 11.09 4.27 -1.86
CA ASP A 147 10.29 4.54 -0.67
C ASP A 147 10.43 6.00 -0.23
N VAL A 148 9.36 6.56 0.34
CA VAL A 148 9.37 7.96 0.79
C VAL A 148 9.81 8.04 2.24
N MET A 149 10.75 8.93 2.50
CA MET A 149 11.43 9.08 3.78
C MET A 149 11.19 10.47 4.38
N ILE A 150 11.13 10.53 5.71
CA ILE A 150 11.20 11.74 6.50
C ILE A 150 12.30 11.59 7.56
N ASN A 151 13.24 12.53 7.63
CA ASN A 151 14.36 12.50 8.57
C ASN A 151 15.11 11.14 8.63
N GLY A 152 15.27 10.47 7.48
CA GLY A 152 15.96 9.18 7.39
C GLY A 152 15.13 7.96 7.76
N SER A 153 13.85 8.12 8.13
CA SER A 153 12.92 7.03 8.44
C SER A 153 11.81 6.93 7.38
N LYS A 154 11.37 5.71 7.09
CA LYS A 154 10.38 5.43 6.04
C LYS A 154 8.97 5.77 6.50
N ILE A 155 8.28 6.61 5.72
CA ILE A 155 6.87 6.94 5.93
C ILE A 155 5.94 6.38 4.86
N ALA A 156 6.44 6.01 3.68
CA ALA A 156 5.61 5.39 2.67
C ALA A 156 6.34 4.25 1.96
N GLY A 157 5.60 3.21 1.66
CA GLY A 157 6.07 2.05 0.92
C GLY A 157 5.17 1.73 -0.27
N ILE A 158 5.78 1.19 -1.31
CA ILE A 158 5.11 0.87 -2.58
C ILE A 158 5.42 -0.57 -2.94
N ALA A 159 4.39 -1.34 -3.30
CA ALA A 159 4.52 -2.68 -3.86
C ALA A 159 3.87 -2.75 -5.24
N GLN A 160 4.43 -3.55 -6.14
CA GLN A 160 3.97 -3.65 -7.53
C GLN A 160 3.63 -5.09 -7.92
N ARG A 161 2.61 -5.22 -8.75
CA ARG A 161 2.33 -6.39 -9.57
C ARG A 161 2.22 -5.97 -11.03
N ARG A 162 2.90 -6.71 -11.91
CA ARG A 162 2.81 -6.53 -13.37
C ARG A 162 2.39 -7.84 -14.00
N ASN A 163 1.50 -7.78 -14.98
CA ASN A 163 1.14 -8.93 -15.83
C ASN A 163 0.79 -8.46 -17.24
N SER A 164 0.14 -9.35 -18.03
CA SER A 164 -0.26 -9.04 -19.40
C SER A 164 -1.38 -8.01 -19.54
N VAL A 165 -2.16 -7.75 -18.48
CA VAL A 165 -3.28 -6.80 -18.53
C VAL A 165 -2.92 -5.41 -18.01
N GLY A 166 -1.86 -5.27 -17.20
CA GLY A 166 -1.47 -3.95 -16.69
C GLY A 166 -0.51 -3.98 -15.50
N LEU A 167 -0.59 -2.91 -14.73
CA LEU A 167 0.21 -2.62 -13.55
C LEU A 167 -0.71 -2.31 -12.37
N LEU A 168 -0.46 -2.93 -11.23
CA LEU A 168 -1.06 -2.61 -9.95
C LEU A 168 0.05 -2.15 -9.01
N PHE A 169 -0.10 -0.97 -8.44
CA PHE A 169 0.66 -0.49 -7.29
C PHE A 169 -0.24 -0.46 -6.08
N GLN A 170 0.21 -1.03 -4.97
CA GLN A 170 -0.38 -0.88 -3.65
C GLN A 170 0.61 -0.11 -2.80
N ALA A 171 0.14 0.96 -2.17
CA ALA A 171 0.98 1.86 -1.39
C ALA A 171 0.29 2.26 -0.08
N TYR A 172 1.11 2.57 0.91
CA TYR A 172 0.67 3.17 2.15
C TYR A 172 1.51 4.40 2.48
N VAL A 173 0.93 5.33 3.24
CA VAL A 173 1.61 6.47 3.85
C VAL A 173 1.28 6.46 5.33
N ALA A 174 2.29 6.31 6.19
CA ALA A 174 2.13 6.25 7.64
C ALA A 174 1.70 7.63 8.17
N LEU A 175 0.45 7.73 8.60
CA LEU A 175 -0.14 8.96 9.14
C LEU A 175 0.12 9.08 10.64
N ASP A 176 -0.13 7.99 11.36
CA ASP A 176 0.14 7.83 12.80
C ASP A 176 0.98 6.57 13.04
N ILE A 177 1.46 6.38 14.27
CA ILE A 177 2.20 5.19 14.67
C ILE A 177 1.24 4.16 15.28
N PRO A 178 1.37 2.86 14.90
CA PRO A 178 0.71 1.77 15.59
C PRO A 178 1.08 1.75 17.09
N SER A 179 0.20 1.20 17.91
CA SER A 179 0.49 1.01 19.33
C SER A 179 1.73 0.11 19.51
N HIS A 180 2.39 0.27 20.67
CA HIS A 180 3.56 -0.53 21.02
C HIS A 180 3.30 -2.03 20.92
N ASP A 181 2.13 -2.50 21.39
CA ASP A 181 1.76 -3.90 21.38
C ASP A 181 1.66 -4.47 19.96
N ILE A 182 1.08 -3.70 19.03
CA ILE A 182 1.00 -4.07 17.61
C ILE A 182 2.39 -4.13 16.96
N LEU A 183 3.26 -3.17 17.25
CA LEU A 183 4.64 -3.19 16.77
C LEU A 183 5.42 -4.39 17.35
N ALA A 184 5.20 -4.71 18.62
CA ALA A 184 5.85 -5.82 19.30
C ALA A 184 5.50 -7.19 18.69
N MET A 185 4.29 -7.39 18.17
CA MET A 185 3.86 -8.64 17.55
C MET A 185 4.75 -9.04 16.36
N ILE A 186 5.11 -8.08 15.51
CA ILE A 186 6.00 -8.33 14.38
C ILE A 186 7.47 -8.38 14.82
N SER A 187 7.86 -7.47 15.71
CA SER A 187 9.25 -7.33 16.11
C SER A 187 9.78 -8.49 16.96
N LYS A 188 8.95 -9.08 17.83
CA LYS A 188 9.32 -10.26 18.65
C LYS A 188 9.69 -11.46 17.79
N LYS A 189 8.95 -11.70 16.71
CA LYS A 189 9.22 -12.84 15.82
C LYS A 189 10.58 -12.74 15.13
N HIS A 190 11.04 -11.51 14.88
CA HIS A 190 12.31 -11.24 14.20
C HIS A 190 13.44 -10.81 15.14
N ASP A 191 13.20 -10.85 16.45
CA ASP A 191 14.16 -10.42 17.49
C ASP A 191 14.73 -8.99 17.23
N CYS A 192 13.85 -8.10 16.76
CA CYS A 192 14.24 -6.77 16.30
C CYS A 192 13.43 -5.61 16.93
N GLU A 193 12.93 -5.78 18.16
CA GLU A 193 12.07 -4.79 18.84
C GLU A 193 12.70 -3.40 18.86
N GLN A 194 13.97 -3.30 19.21
CA GLN A 194 14.67 -2.01 19.24
C GLN A 194 14.74 -1.35 17.86
N VAL A 195 14.99 -2.14 16.82
CA VAL A 195 15.07 -1.63 15.43
C VAL A 195 13.71 -1.14 14.96
N VAL A 196 12.63 -1.86 15.26
CA VAL A 196 11.27 -1.46 14.89
C VAL A 196 10.87 -0.19 15.63
N GLN A 197 11.11 -0.11 16.94
CA GLN A 197 10.81 1.07 17.75
C GLN A 197 11.59 2.32 17.29
N MET A 198 12.86 2.17 16.93
CA MET A 198 13.69 3.27 16.45
C MET A 198 13.32 3.76 15.04
N LYS A 199 12.85 2.87 14.17
CA LYS A 199 12.57 3.16 12.76
C LYS A 199 11.09 3.41 12.45
N ALA A 200 10.17 2.96 13.32
CA ALA A 200 8.75 3.24 13.15
C ALA A 200 8.50 4.74 13.28
N THR A 201 7.95 5.32 12.23
CA THR A 201 7.67 6.76 12.18
C THR A 201 6.42 7.05 11.36
N SER A 202 5.91 8.27 11.47
CA SER A 202 4.71 8.71 10.79
C SER A 202 4.76 10.20 10.48
N ILE A 203 3.88 10.67 9.60
CA ILE A 203 3.76 12.10 9.29
C ILE A 203 3.51 12.90 10.58
N ASN A 204 2.51 12.51 11.36
CA ASN A 204 2.07 13.29 12.51
C ASN A 204 3.10 13.40 13.64
N GLN A 205 4.12 12.53 13.69
CA GLN A 205 5.23 12.67 14.64
C GLN A 205 6.22 13.79 14.28
N HIS A 206 6.31 14.13 12.99
CA HIS A 206 7.30 15.09 12.50
C HIS A 206 6.70 16.48 12.23
N GLN A 207 5.43 16.68 12.54
CA GLN A 207 4.75 17.91 12.22
C GLN A 207 4.25 18.63 13.49
N SER A 208 4.26 19.95 13.47
CA SER A 208 3.75 20.78 14.57
C SER A 208 2.23 20.75 14.71
N ARG A 209 1.51 20.39 13.66
CA ARG A 209 0.07 20.16 13.65
C ARG A 209 -0.27 18.72 13.25
N ARG A 210 -1.41 18.23 13.68
CA ARG A 210 -1.93 16.95 13.23
C ARG A 210 -2.60 17.10 11.87
N PHE A 211 -2.23 16.23 10.93
CA PHE A 211 -2.90 16.06 9.65
C PHE A 211 -3.98 15.00 9.76
N LEU A 212 -5.10 15.23 9.07
CA LEU A 212 -6.17 14.25 8.95
C LEU A 212 -5.92 13.36 7.73
N ARG A 213 -6.50 12.16 7.76
CA ARG A 213 -6.44 11.21 6.64
C ARG A 213 -6.89 11.84 5.32
N THR A 214 -8.02 12.54 5.34
CA THR A 214 -8.59 13.20 4.15
C THR A 214 -7.66 14.25 3.55
N GLU A 215 -6.93 15.01 4.38
CA GLU A 215 -5.95 15.99 3.89
C GLU A 215 -4.79 15.31 3.15
N ILE A 216 -4.32 14.16 3.65
CA ILE A 216 -3.26 13.40 2.98
C ILE A 216 -3.78 12.73 1.70
N GLU A 217 -5.00 12.18 1.71
CA GLU A 217 -5.65 11.63 0.51
C GLU A 217 -5.75 12.67 -0.60
N GLU A 218 -6.29 13.86 -0.32
CA GLU A 218 -6.39 14.96 -1.28
C GLU A 218 -5.01 15.43 -1.77
N THR A 219 -4.05 15.45 -0.88
CA THR A 219 -2.67 15.85 -1.20
C THR A 219 -2.01 14.86 -2.16
N ILE A 220 -2.19 13.56 -1.94
CA ILE A 220 -1.70 12.53 -2.85
C ILE A 220 -2.42 12.64 -4.21
N GLN A 221 -3.73 12.88 -4.22
CA GLN A 221 -4.49 13.11 -5.47
C GLN A 221 -3.87 14.23 -6.30
N ARG A 222 -3.61 15.40 -5.70
CA ARG A 222 -2.96 16.53 -6.39
C ARG A 222 -1.57 16.17 -6.90
N GLY A 223 -0.80 15.38 -6.13
CA GLY A 223 0.49 14.85 -6.56
C GLY A 223 0.38 14.00 -7.83
N PHE A 224 -0.59 13.08 -7.89
CA PHE A 224 -0.85 12.27 -9.07
C PHE A 224 -1.26 13.12 -10.28
N GLU A 225 -2.16 14.08 -10.11
CA GLU A 225 -2.57 14.98 -11.20
C GLU A 225 -1.38 15.72 -11.80
N LYS A 226 -0.49 16.23 -10.95
CA LYS A 226 0.68 17.00 -11.41
C LYS A 226 1.76 16.13 -12.08
N ILE A 227 2.03 14.95 -11.54
CA ILE A 227 3.07 14.09 -12.08
C ILE A 227 2.61 13.40 -13.37
N LEU A 228 1.35 12.98 -13.44
CA LEU A 228 0.81 12.30 -14.63
C LEU A 228 0.27 13.27 -15.68
N GLY A 229 -0.02 14.53 -15.33
CA GLY A 229 -0.70 15.46 -16.23
C GLY A 229 -2.15 15.05 -16.54
N LEU A 230 -2.79 14.25 -15.66
CA LEU A 230 -4.13 13.70 -15.84
C LEU A 230 -5.06 14.21 -14.73
N GLY A 231 -6.21 14.76 -15.10
CA GLY A 231 -7.25 15.09 -14.12
C GLY A 231 -7.85 13.83 -13.50
N LEU A 232 -8.18 13.90 -12.20
CA LEU A 232 -8.92 12.88 -11.47
C LEU A 232 -10.43 13.17 -11.57
N ALA A 233 -11.21 12.14 -11.86
CA ALA A 233 -12.66 12.20 -11.86
C ALA A 233 -13.23 11.14 -10.93
N GLU A 234 -14.05 11.57 -9.97
CA GLU A 234 -14.77 10.63 -9.09
C GLU A 234 -15.56 9.63 -9.91
N ASP A 235 -15.51 8.38 -9.49
CA ASP A 235 -16.15 7.26 -10.16
C ASP A 235 -16.54 6.18 -9.13
N LYS A 236 -17.20 5.14 -9.59
CA LYS A 236 -17.61 3.99 -8.77
C LYS A 236 -17.14 2.69 -9.40
N LEU A 237 -17.08 1.63 -8.60
CA LEU A 237 -16.88 0.29 -9.10
C LEU A 237 -17.99 -0.06 -10.10
N VAL A 238 -17.62 -0.58 -11.25
CA VAL A 238 -18.62 -1.08 -12.21
C VAL A 238 -19.11 -2.47 -11.83
N SER A 239 -20.28 -2.87 -12.30
CA SER A 239 -20.92 -4.17 -11.95
C SER A 239 -19.98 -5.36 -12.16
N LYS A 240 -19.17 -5.35 -13.22
CA LYS A 240 -18.18 -6.40 -13.48
C LYS A 240 -17.09 -6.46 -12.41
N GLU A 241 -16.57 -5.31 -11.97
CA GLU A 241 -15.56 -5.24 -10.90
C GLU A 241 -16.15 -5.71 -9.58
N MET A 242 -17.38 -5.29 -9.26
CA MET A 242 -18.09 -5.73 -8.05
C MET A 242 -18.32 -7.25 -8.02
N GLY A 243 -18.83 -7.83 -9.10
CA GLY A 243 -19.06 -9.28 -9.18
C GLY A 243 -17.75 -10.08 -9.08
N MET A 244 -16.68 -9.59 -9.72
CA MET A 244 -15.36 -10.21 -9.62
C MET A 244 -14.76 -10.08 -8.21
N ALA A 245 -14.91 -8.92 -7.56
CA ALA A 245 -14.47 -8.73 -6.18
C ALA A 245 -15.18 -9.67 -5.22
N GLU A 246 -16.49 -9.83 -5.35
CA GLU A 246 -17.28 -10.77 -4.54
C GLU A 246 -16.82 -12.22 -4.76
N GLN A 247 -16.57 -12.62 -5.99
CA GLN A 247 -16.03 -13.94 -6.30
C GLN A 247 -14.64 -14.13 -5.69
N LEU A 248 -13.71 -13.18 -5.88
CA LEU A 248 -12.36 -13.22 -5.32
C LEU A 248 -12.37 -13.22 -3.79
N PHE A 249 -13.25 -12.48 -3.16
CA PHE A 249 -13.46 -12.55 -1.72
C PHE A 249 -13.77 -13.99 -1.30
N LYS A 250 -14.83 -14.60 -1.85
CA LYS A 250 -15.29 -15.94 -1.46
C LYS A 250 -14.31 -17.07 -1.77
N THR A 251 -13.62 -16.99 -2.91
CA THR A 251 -12.79 -18.11 -3.40
C THR A 251 -11.30 -17.98 -3.13
N LYS A 252 -10.87 -16.81 -2.66
CA LYS A 252 -9.43 -16.52 -2.49
C LYS A 252 -9.15 -15.80 -1.17
N TYR A 253 -9.54 -14.52 -1.04
CA TYR A 253 -9.01 -13.67 0.02
C TYR A 253 -9.56 -13.97 1.42
N SER A 254 -10.76 -14.58 1.54
CA SER A 254 -11.28 -15.09 2.81
C SER A 254 -10.81 -16.52 3.14
N THR A 255 -9.95 -17.13 2.31
CA THR A 255 -9.53 -18.52 2.49
C THR A 255 -8.14 -18.63 3.11
N GLU A 256 -7.98 -19.56 4.05
CA GLU A 256 -6.68 -19.91 4.64
C GLU A 256 -5.71 -20.45 3.57
N SER A 257 -6.21 -21.22 2.61
CA SER A 257 -5.42 -21.80 1.52
C SER A 257 -4.71 -20.73 0.68
N TRP A 258 -5.25 -19.53 0.58
CA TRP A 258 -4.59 -18.40 -0.04
C TRP A 258 -3.69 -17.65 0.94
N ASN A 259 -4.23 -17.27 2.11
CA ASN A 259 -3.51 -16.41 3.05
C ASN A 259 -2.30 -17.12 3.66
N PHE A 260 -2.41 -18.41 3.98
CA PHE A 260 -1.37 -19.21 4.67
C PHE A 260 -0.63 -20.19 3.76
N ARG A 261 -0.73 -20.06 2.46
CA ARG A 261 -0.18 -20.99 1.46
C ARG A 261 1.36 -21.17 1.47
N ARG A 262 2.08 -20.42 2.28
CA ARG A 262 3.54 -20.45 2.38
C ARG A 262 3.98 -20.42 3.84
#